data_a91d39e5e377acece9e3acbf965dae3d
#
_entry.id   a91d39e5e377acece9e3acbf965dae3d
#
_cell.length_a   1.000
_cell.length_b   1.000
_cell.length_c   1.000
_cell.angle_alpha   90.00
_cell.angle_beta   90.00
_cell.angle_gamma   90.00
#
_symmetry.space_group_name_H-M   'P 1'
#
loop_
_entity.id
_entity.type
_entity.pdbx_description
1 polymer ?
#
loop_
_entity_poly.entity_id
_entity_poly.type
_entity_poly.pdbx_seq_one_letter_code
_entity_poly.pdbx_strand_id
1 'polypeptide(L)'
;MEQFMQCLKKISFLAYGYEADDESFEIADSAKVEFVNGLVLFLSKNKSICPSGHGTCTYGSWIWKDKPLNGNPIVAEFPSLPVKVEEDGRYLSIKDLNNREIIAVSKDGADYYYPDGYIEVNFDYLNKYQK
;
A
#
# COMPACT_ATOMS: atom_id res chain seq x y z
N MET A 1 11.62 -4.80 13.74
CA MET A 1 10.40 -4.20 13.19
C MET A 1 10.10 -2.91 13.91
N GLU A 2 9.94 -1.84 13.16
CA GLU A 2 9.49 -0.57 13.73
C GLU A 2 7.97 -0.50 13.69
N GLN A 3 7.39 0.01 14.76
CA GLN A 3 5.94 0.19 14.86
C GLN A 3 5.66 1.53 15.53
N PHE A 4 4.73 2.30 14.94
CA PHE A 4 4.31 3.54 15.56
C PHE A 4 2.82 3.81 15.27
N MET A 5 2.22 4.65 16.11
CA MET A 5 0.81 5.00 16.03
C MET A 5 0.64 6.31 15.28
N GLN A 6 -0.37 6.36 14.43
CA GLN A 6 -0.75 7.55 13.68
C GLN A 6 -2.26 7.61 13.55
N CYS A 7 -2.78 8.79 13.18
CA CYS A 7 -4.19 8.94 12.84
C CYS A 7 -4.32 9.14 11.34
N LEU A 8 -5.05 8.22 10.72
CA LEU A 8 -5.23 8.18 9.27
C LEU A 8 -6.27 9.21 8.83
N LYS A 9 -5.93 9.99 7.81
CA LYS A 9 -6.82 11.00 7.25
C LYS A 9 -7.39 10.57 5.90
N LYS A 10 -6.56 10.05 5.00
CA LYS A 10 -6.96 9.79 3.62
C LYS A 10 -6.04 8.78 2.95
N ILE A 11 -6.64 7.88 2.18
CA ILE A 11 -5.89 7.01 1.27
C ILE A 11 -6.40 7.27 -0.15
N SER A 12 -5.47 7.51 -1.06
CA SER A 12 -5.76 7.63 -2.50
C SER A 12 -4.90 6.58 -3.21
N PHE A 13 -5.49 5.84 -4.15
CA PHE A 13 -4.70 4.85 -4.88
C PHE A 13 -5.18 4.71 -6.32
N LEU A 14 -4.25 4.29 -7.18
CA LEU A 14 -4.53 3.93 -8.57
C LEU A 14 -4.59 2.41 -8.65
N ALA A 15 -5.74 1.88 -9.06
CA ALA A 15 -5.92 0.44 -9.21
C ALA A 15 -5.07 -0.07 -10.38
N TYR A 16 -4.50 -1.26 -10.20
CA TYR A 16 -3.67 -1.88 -11.23
C TYR A 16 -4.50 -2.49 -12.37
N GLY A 17 -5.81 -2.66 -12.17
CA GLY A 17 -6.69 -3.31 -13.15
C GLY A 17 -6.60 -4.84 -13.10
N TYR A 18 -6.05 -5.39 -12.04
CA TYR A 18 -5.91 -6.81 -11.82
C TYR A 18 -6.51 -7.15 -10.45
N GLU A 19 -7.41 -8.11 -10.42
CA GLU A 19 -8.03 -8.53 -9.17
C GLU A 19 -7.11 -9.48 -8.41
N ALA A 20 -7.01 -9.28 -7.10
CA ALA A 20 -6.36 -10.23 -6.23
C ALA A 20 -7.20 -11.50 -6.09
N ASP A 21 -6.58 -12.63 -5.74
CA ASP A 21 -7.29 -13.90 -5.52
C ASP A 21 -8.35 -13.78 -4.41
N ASP A 22 -8.15 -12.90 -3.46
CA ASP A 22 -9.13 -12.56 -2.42
C ASP A 22 -9.90 -11.32 -2.86
N GLU A 23 -11.22 -11.44 -3.02
CA GLU A 23 -12.10 -10.36 -3.47
C GLU A 23 -12.08 -9.12 -2.56
N SER A 24 -11.63 -9.28 -1.30
CA SER A 24 -11.52 -8.18 -0.35
C SER A 24 -10.36 -7.24 -0.63
N PHE A 25 -9.41 -7.65 -1.47
CA PHE A 25 -8.17 -6.91 -1.71
C PHE A 25 -8.01 -6.58 -3.18
N GLU A 26 -7.44 -5.40 -3.44
CA GLU A 26 -7.02 -4.99 -4.77
C GLU A 26 -5.51 -4.73 -4.80
N ILE A 27 -4.91 -5.01 -5.94
CA ILE A 27 -3.52 -4.66 -6.21
C ILE A 27 -3.50 -3.25 -6.78
N ALA A 28 -2.76 -2.36 -6.12
CA ALA A 28 -2.62 -0.98 -6.57
C ALA A 28 -1.33 -0.78 -7.35
N ASP A 29 -1.35 0.15 -8.30
CA ASP A 29 -0.17 0.58 -9.02
C ASP A 29 0.64 1.60 -8.22
N SER A 30 -0.05 2.51 -7.56
CA SER A 30 0.54 3.49 -6.65
C SER A 30 -0.50 3.94 -5.64
N ALA A 31 -0.04 4.46 -4.51
CA ALA A 31 -0.94 4.91 -3.46
C ALA A 31 -0.30 6.03 -2.65
N LYS A 32 -1.15 6.85 -2.08
CA LYS A 32 -0.75 7.92 -1.17
C LYS A 32 -1.55 7.78 0.12
N VAL A 33 -0.86 7.72 1.24
CA VAL A 33 -1.47 7.65 2.56
C VAL A 33 -1.17 8.95 3.30
N GLU A 34 -2.21 9.67 3.67
CA GLU A 34 -2.10 10.96 4.36
C GLU A 34 -2.58 10.82 5.78
N PHE A 35 -1.79 11.34 6.71
CA PHE A 35 -2.09 11.32 8.14
C PHE A 35 -2.50 12.69 8.63
N VAL A 36 -3.22 12.71 9.73
CA VAL A 36 -3.78 13.96 10.30
C VAL A 36 -2.69 14.97 10.67
N ASN A 37 -1.52 14.47 11.10
CA ASN A 37 -0.39 15.34 11.49
C ASN A 37 0.40 15.92 10.31
N GLY A 38 -0.03 15.67 9.08
CA GLY A 38 0.64 16.18 7.89
C GLY A 38 1.66 15.25 7.26
N LEU A 39 2.00 14.14 7.90
CA LEU A 39 2.86 13.13 7.28
C LEU A 39 2.17 12.51 6.08
N VAL A 40 2.94 12.26 5.03
CA VAL A 40 2.45 11.61 3.80
C VAL A 40 3.39 10.48 3.46
N LEU A 41 2.79 9.32 3.18
CA LEU A 41 3.51 8.14 2.73
C LEU A 41 3.12 7.85 1.30
N PHE A 42 4.10 7.79 0.40
CA PHE A 42 3.87 7.46 -1.00
C PHE A 42 4.36 6.04 -1.27
N LEU A 43 3.47 5.22 -1.85
CA LEU A 43 3.74 3.83 -2.20
C LEU A 43 3.79 3.71 -3.72
N SER A 44 4.78 2.99 -4.24
CA SER A 44 4.91 2.81 -5.68
C SER A 44 5.38 1.41 -6.02
N LYS A 45 5.08 0.99 -7.25
CA LYS A 45 5.61 -0.23 -7.86
C LYS A 45 6.60 0.17 -8.93
N ASN A 46 7.77 -0.43 -8.89
CA ASN A 46 8.84 -0.18 -9.83
C ASN A 46 9.19 -1.47 -10.56
N LYS A 47 9.57 -1.35 -11.82
CA LYS A 47 9.98 -2.50 -12.64
C LYS A 47 11.49 -2.51 -12.79
N SER A 48 12.07 -3.69 -12.73
CA SER A 48 13.49 -3.88 -13.03
C SER A 48 13.70 -5.27 -13.64
N ILE A 49 14.88 -5.47 -14.23
CA ILE A 49 15.27 -6.79 -14.74
C ILE A 49 15.46 -7.71 -13.53
N CYS A 50 14.74 -8.84 -13.56
CA CYS A 50 14.80 -9.79 -12.46
C CYS A 50 16.12 -10.54 -12.48
N PRO A 51 16.92 -10.50 -11.40
CA PRO A 51 18.21 -11.20 -11.36
C PRO A 51 18.10 -12.72 -11.44
N SER A 52 16.92 -13.27 -11.17
CA SER A 52 16.69 -14.73 -11.28
C SER A 52 16.34 -15.19 -12.69
N GLY A 53 16.36 -14.31 -13.70
CA GLY A 53 16.09 -14.66 -15.08
C GLY A 53 14.62 -14.81 -15.46
N HIS A 54 13.70 -14.36 -14.60
CA HIS A 54 12.25 -14.38 -14.86
C HIS A 54 11.77 -13.21 -15.74
N GLY A 55 12.69 -12.42 -16.30
CA GLY A 55 12.37 -11.27 -17.11
C GLY A 55 12.23 -10.01 -16.25
N THR A 56 11.13 -9.27 -16.40
CA THR A 56 10.88 -8.06 -15.63
C THR A 56 10.12 -8.39 -14.36
N CYS A 57 10.66 -7.97 -13.22
CA CYS A 57 10.01 -8.10 -11.91
C CYS A 57 9.52 -6.75 -11.43
N THR A 58 8.49 -6.74 -10.60
CA THR A 58 8.03 -5.54 -9.92
C THR A 58 8.50 -5.54 -8.47
N TYR A 59 8.81 -4.36 -7.98
CA TYR A 59 9.23 -4.15 -6.60
C TYR A 59 8.37 -3.04 -5.99
N GLY A 60 7.81 -3.32 -4.82
CA GLY A 60 7.15 -2.29 -4.03
C GLY A 60 8.18 -1.40 -3.35
N SER A 61 7.86 -0.14 -3.22
CA SER A 61 8.69 0.80 -2.46
C SER A 61 7.80 1.82 -1.77
N TRP A 62 8.35 2.47 -0.74
CA TRP A 62 7.66 3.52 -0.04
C TRP A 62 8.63 4.63 0.34
N ILE A 63 8.12 5.85 0.39
CA ILE A 63 8.88 7.01 0.80
C ILE A 63 7.96 7.94 1.60
N TRP A 64 8.48 8.50 2.67
CA TRP A 64 7.78 9.48 3.48
C TRP A 64 7.91 10.87 2.85
N LYS A 65 7.15 11.07 1.77
CA LYS A 65 7.16 12.30 1.01
C LYS A 65 5.87 12.40 0.20
N ASP A 66 5.33 13.60 0.09
CA ASP A 66 4.17 13.84 -0.77
C ASP A 66 4.60 13.87 -2.24
N LYS A 67 3.99 12.99 -3.03
CA LYS A 67 4.16 12.93 -4.48
C LYS A 67 2.80 12.83 -5.15
N PRO A 68 2.62 13.44 -6.33
CA PRO A 68 1.34 13.36 -7.04
C PRO A 68 1.10 11.96 -7.60
N LEU A 69 -0.16 11.54 -7.59
CA LEU A 69 -0.62 10.37 -8.33
C LEU A 69 -0.95 10.77 -9.77
N ASN A 70 -0.51 9.97 -10.74
CA ASN A 70 -0.71 10.25 -12.16
C ASN A 70 -1.94 9.53 -12.67
N GLY A 71 -3.13 10.08 -12.46
CA GLY A 71 -4.39 9.47 -12.90
C GLY A 71 -5.54 9.87 -12.00
N ASN A 72 -6.66 9.17 -12.15
CA ASN A 72 -7.86 9.38 -11.35
C ASN A 72 -7.90 8.37 -10.21
N PRO A 73 -7.48 8.75 -8.99
CA PRO A 73 -7.41 7.80 -7.89
C PRO A 73 -8.79 7.47 -7.31
N ILE A 74 -8.87 6.29 -6.72
CA ILE A 74 -9.92 5.95 -5.78
C ILE A 74 -9.52 6.56 -4.44
N VAL A 75 -10.45 7.26 -3.79
CA VAL A 75 -10.18 8.03 -2.58
C VAL A 75 -11.07 7.57 -1.45
N ALA A 76 -10.46 7.29 -0.30
CA ALA A 76 -11.17 7.03 0.94
C ALA A 76 -10.73 8.06 1.99
N GLU A 77 -11.68 8.72 2.62
CA GLU A 77 -11.43 9.70 3.68
C GLU A 77 -11.85 9.14 5.03
N PHE A 78 -11.03 9.34 6.04
CA PHE A 78 -11.20 8.76 7.36
C PHE A 78 -11.38 9.86 8.41
N PRO A 79 -12.22 9.62 9.44
CA PRO A 79 -12.45 10.59 10.50
C PRO A 79 -11.36 10.51 11.58
N SER A 80 -10.09 10.76 11.20
CA SER A 80 -8.95 10.65 12.12
C SER A 80 -8.87 9.25 12.74
N LEU A 81 -8.79 8.23 11.89
CA LEU A 81 -8.79 6.83 12.33
C LEU A 81 -7.45 6.43 12.94
N PRO A 82 -7.40 6.00 14.20
CA PRO A 82 -6.15 5.52 14.79
C PRO A 82 -5.68 4.24 14.11
N VAL A 83 -4.42 4.21 13.71
CA VAL A 83 -3.82 3.08 13.02
C VAL A 83 -2.42 2.80 13.56
N LYS A 84 -1.96 1.58 13.32
CA LYS A 84 -0.59 1.17 13.57
C LYS A 84 0.14 1.08 12.24
N VAL A 85 1.30 1.73 12.15
CA VAL A 85 2.19 1.60 11.01
C VAL A 85 3.33 0.67 11.43
N GLU A 86 3.44 -0.46 10.75
CA GLU A 86 4.46 -1.48 11.02
C GLU A 86 5.40 -1.55 9.83
N GLU A 87 6.69 -1.39 10.06
CA GLU A 87 7.69 -1.35 9.01
C GLU A 87 8.88 -2.22 9.38
N ASP A 88 9.27 -3.12 8.48
CA ASP A 88 10.60 -3.72 8.45
C ASP A 88 11.23 -3.37 7.10
N GLY A 89 12.46 -3.73 6.84
CA GLY A 89 13.15 -3.31 5.62
C GLY A 89 12.52 -3.77 4.31
N ARG A 90 11.59 -4.75 4.33
CA ARG A 90 11.02 -5.38 3.14
C ARG A 90 9.50 -5.24 3.05
N TYR A 91 8.85 -4.77 4.08
CA TYR A 91 7.40 -4.78 4.19
C TYR A 91 6.94 -3.63 5.06
N LEU A 92 5.87 -2.96 4.63
CA LEU A 92 5.20 -1.94 5.42
C LEU A 92 3.71 -2.24 5.42
N SER A 93 3.09 -2.21 6.59
CA SER A 93 1.66 -2.48 6.74
C SER A 93 1.03 -1.42 7.64
N ILE A 94 -0.16 -0.97 7.25
CA ILE A 94 -0.98 -0.08 8.06
C ILE A 94 -2.21 -0.85 8.49
N LYS A 95 -2.39 -1.00 9.79
CA LYS A 95 -3.47 -1.76 10.41
C LYS A 95 -4.27 -0.90 11.37
N ASP A 96 -5.56 -1.21 11.51
CA ASP A 96 -6.35 -0.59 12.57
C ASP A 96 -5.98 -1.17 13.95
N LEU A 97 -6.60 -0.67 15.01
CA LEU A 97 -6.30 -1.13 16.36
C LEU A 97 -6.77 -2.56 16.64
N ASN A 98 -7.58 -3.12 15.75
CA ASN A 98 -8.01 -4.52 15.81
C ASN A 98 -7.12 -5.44 14.96
N ASN A 99 -5.96 -4.95 14.52
CA ASN A 99 -5.00 -5.66 13.68
C ASN A 99 -5.51 -6.00 12.28
N ARG A 100 -6.57 -5.34 11.83
CA ARG A 100 -7.05 -5.52 10.47
C ARG A 100 -6.22 -4.67 9.52
N GLU A 101 -5.62 -5.30 8.53
CA GLU A 101 -4.78 -4.63 7.54
C GLU A 101 -5.62 -3.77 6.61
N ILE A 102 -5.20 -2.53 6.41
CA ILE A 102 -5.87 -1.57 5.54
C ILE A 102 -5.13 -1.47 4.20
N ILE A 103 -3.82 -1.28 4.26
CA ILE A 103 -2.96 -1.19 3.09
C ILE A 103 -1.57 -1.70 3.45
N ALA A 104 -0.93 -2.37 2.51
CA ALA A 104 0.41 -2.88 2.70
C ALA A 104 1.22 -2.77 1.41
N VAL A 105 2.53 -2.69 1.56
CA VAL A 105 3.47 -2.73 0.45
C VAL A 105 4.60 -3.70 0.77
N SER A 106 4.92 -4.54 -0.19
CA SER A 106 6.03 -5.49 -0.11
C SER A 106 7.06 -5.16 -1.18
N LYS A 107 8.34 -5.10 -0.80
CA LYS A 107 9.42 -4.84 -1.77
C LYS A 107 9.56 -5.96 -2.78
N ASP A 108 9.46 -7.20 -2.32
CA ASP A 108 9.59 -8.38 -3.16
C ASP A 108 8.61 -9.47 -2.71
N GLY A 109 8.44 -10.47 -3.55
CA GLY A 109 7.64 -11.64 -3.20
C GLY A 109 8.31 -12.47 -2.11
N ALA A 110 7.50 -13.18 -1.33
CA ALA A 110 7.99 -14.05 -0.26
C ALA A 110 8.59 -15.35 -0.80
N ASP A 111 8.33 -15.69 -2.06
CA ASP A 111 8.73 -16.96 -2.67
C ASP A 111 9.72 -16.71 -3.80
N TYR A 112 10.70 -17.56 -3.92
CA TYR A 112 11.68 -17.53 -5.00
C TYR A 112 11.02 -17.59 -6.40
N TYR A 113 9.90 -18.32 -6.52
CA TYR A 113 9.17 -18.45 -7.79
C TYR A 113 8.22 -17.28 -8.05
N TYR A 114 7.94 -16.46 -7.04
CA TYR A 114 7.07 -15.30 -7.14
C TYR A 114 7.78 -14.09 -6.54
N PRO A 115 8.82 -13.58 -7.23
CA PRO A 115 9.67 -12.53 -6.66
C PRO A 115 9.07 -11.13 -6.71
N ASP A 116 7.88 -10.96 -7.29
CA ASP A 116 7.28 -9.64 -7.48
C ASP A 116 6.79 -9.02 -6.17
N GLY A 117 7.14 -7.77 -5.94
CA GLY A 117 6.56 -6.96 -4.90
C GLY A 117 5.19 -6.43 -5.29
N TYR A 118 4.45 -5.95 -4.31
CA TYR A 118 3.07 -5.51 -4.54
C TYR A 118 2.66 -4.42 -3.55
N ILE A 119 1.62 -3.68 -3.95
CA ILE A 119 0.84 -2.83 -3.04
C ILE A 119 -0.55 -3.46 -2.97
N GLU A 120 -0.99 -3.78 -1.77
CA GLU A 120 -2.27 -4.45 -1.54
C GLU A 120 -3.16 -3.56 -0.70
N VAL A 121 -4.37 -3.31 -1.19
CA VAL A 121 -5.34 -2.43 -0.54
C VAL A 121 -6.55 -3.27 -0.13
N ASN A 122 -6.96 -3.18 1.14
CA ASN A 122 -8.16 -3.83 1.62
C ASN A 122 -9.39 -3.02 1.16
N PHE A 123 -9.94 -3.42 0.02
CA PHE A 123 -11.03 -2.69 -0.63
C PHE A 123 -12.31 -2.69 0.22
N ASP A 124 -12.61 -3.80 0.88
CA ASP A 124 -13.76 -3.88 1.77
C ASP A 124 -13.66 -2.87 2.91
N TYR A 125 -12.46 -2.69 3.45
CA TYR A 125 -12.23 -1.72 4.51
C TYR A 125 -12.42 -0.30 4.01
N LEU A 126 -11.80 0.02 2.86
CA LEU A 126 -11.86 1.36 2.28
C LEU A 126 -13.25 1.73 1.78
N ASN A 127 -14.03 0.74 1.35
CA ASN A 127 -15.36 0.96 0.78
C ASN A 127 -16.31 1.70 1.73
N LYS A 128 -16.15 1.52 3.02
CA LYS A 128 -16.93 2.23 4.06
C LYS A 128 -16.64 3.73 4.09
N TYR A 129 -15.49 4.14 3.59
CA TYR A 129 -14.98 5.51 3.64
C TYR A 129 -14.79 6.12 2.25
N GLN A 130 -15.13 5.38 1.22
CA GLN A 130 -14.96 5.81 -0.16
C GLN A 130 -16.01 6.87 -0.53
N LYS A 131 -15.57 7.89 -1.25
CA LYS A 131 -16.43 8.93 -1.77
C LYS A 131 -16.72 8.75 -3.26
#